data_f46a21d96dc7b47baa1d6206da99c626
#
_entry.id   f46a21d96dc7b47baa1d6206da99c626
#
_cell.length_a   1.000
_cell.length_b   1.000
_cell.length_c   1.000
_cell.angle_alpha   90.00
_cell.angle_beta   90.00
_cell.angle_gamma   90.00
#
_symmetry.space_group_name_H-M   'P 1'
#
loop_
_entity.id
_entity.type
_entity.pdbx_description
1 polymer ?
#
loop_
_entity_poly.entity_id
_entity_poly.type
_entity_poly.pdbx_seq_one_letter_code
_entity_poly.pdbx_strand_id
1 'polypeptide(L)'
;SGFLRTIDHRVTGFYVTNTGNEFRSGEINFEPFTVTNAVGDNLAVTYARVFETLPEDFGIRTEGRHGETVTIPKGSYSWDRYRLDVSASDVRPISARAIVTRSGFHGGERWDFTPSVSWRPSRHFLLTVNYTRNQVDLPDGDFVVHLIGFTTDIQFTTDLSWNTFVQFDSDSDTIGINTRVRWIITP
;
A
#
# COMPACT_ATOMS: atom_id res chain seq x y z
N SER A 1 8.81 20.33 -27.24
CA SER A 1 8.65 19.91 -25.83
C SER A 1 7.75 18.68 -25.81
N GLY A 2 8.36 17.51 -25.51
CA GLY A 2 7.63 16.25 -25.46
C GLY A 2 6.71 16.18 -24.23
N PHE A 3 5.54 15.54 -24.38
CA PHE A 3 4.63 15.24 -23.29
C PHE A 3 5.30 14.32 -22.23
N LEU A 4 6.16 13.40 -22.68
CA LEU A 4 6.89 12.48 -21.81
C LEU A 4 8.20 13.11 -21.32
N ARG A 5 8.47 12.88 -20.03
CA ARG A 5 9.70 13.29 -19.35
C ARG A 5 10.70 12.13 -19.22
N THR A 6 10.24 11.01 -18.68
CA THR A 6 11.06 9.80 -18.51
C THR A 6 10.27 8.54 -18.81
N ILE A 7 10.99 7.53 -19.27
CA ILE A 7 10.54 6.13 -19.31
C ILE A 7 11.66 5.33 -18.69
N ASP A 8 11.34 4.64 -17.58
CA ASP A 8 12.29 3.85 -16.83
C ASP A 8 11.92 2.36 -16.92
N HIS A 9 12.93 1.51 -16.93
CA HIS A 9 12.82 0.06 -16.86
C HIS A 9 13.64 -0.43 -15.69
N ARG A 10 13.11 -1.38 -14.92
CA ARG A 10 13.79 -1.89 -13.74
C ARG A 10 13.59 -3.38 -13.57
N VAL A 11 14.66 -4.06 -13.14
CA VAL A 11 14.62 -5.43 -12.62
C VAL A 11 15.24 -5.40 -11.24
N THR A 12 14.53 -5.94 -10.25
CA THR A 12 15.04 -6.08 -8.89
C THR A 12 14.72 -7.47 -8.36
N GLY A 13 15.51 -7.95 -7.42
CA GLY A 13 15.26 -9.20 -6.75
C GLY A 13 15.82 -9.19 -5.33
N PHE A 14 15.22 -9.99 -4.47
CA PHE A 14 15.75 -10.28 -3.15
C PHE A 14 15.58 -11.76 -2.82
N TYR A 15 16.35 -12.20 -1.85
CA TYR A 15 16.42 -13.57 -1.38
C TYR A 15 16.66 -13.54 0.13
N VAL A 16 15.85 -14.27 0.87
CA VAL A 16 15.90 -14.32 2.34
C VAL A 16 16.04 -15.75 2.81
N THR A 17 16.98 -15.98 3.73
CA THR A 17 17.17 -17.26 4.43
C THR A 17 17.07 -17.04 5.93
N ASN A 18 16.85 -18.13 6.67
CA ASN A 18 17.05 -18.14 8.11
C ASN A 18 18.54 -18.26 8.46
N THR A 19 18.87 -18.27 9.74
CA THR A 19 20.24 -18.43 10.25
C THR A 19 20.88 -19.80 9.91
N GLY A 20 20.06 -20.79 9.59
CA GLY A 20 20.47 -22.12 9.11
C GLY A 20 20.67 -22.18 7.58
N ASN A 21 20.62 -21.04 6.89
CA ASN A 21 20.71 -20.93 5.43
C ASN A 21 19.59 -21.67 4.65
N GLU A 22 18.43 -21.89 5.30
CA GLU A 22 17.26 -22.41 4.63
C GLU A 22 16.47 -21.25 3.99
N PHE A 23 16.00 -21.45 2.76
CA PHE A 23 15.19 -20.47 2.04
C PHE A 23 13.89 -20.17 2.77
N ARG A 24 13.52 -18.89 2.86
CA ARG A 24 12.27 -18.40 3.48
C ARG A 24 11.40 -17.62 2.50
N SER A 25 11.98 -16.66 1.83
CA SER A 25 11.23 -15.88 0.84
C SER A 25 12.14 -15.29 -0.22
N GLY A 26 11.56 -14.96 -1.35
CA GLY A 26 12.27 -14.30 -2.43
C GLY A 26 11.30 -13.72 -3.44
N GLU A 27 11.77 -12.75 -4.18
CA GLU A 27 10.96 -12.07 -5.18
C GLU A 27 11.83 -11.57 -6.31
N ILE A 28 11.34 -11.71 -7.53
CA ILE A 28 11.92 -11.09 -8.72
C ILE A 28 10.85 -10.16 -9.29
N ASN A 29 11.17 -8.86 -9.33
CA ASN A 29 10.31 -7.82 -9.89
C ASN A 29 10.84 -7.40 -11.26
N PHE A 30 9.93 -7.26 -12.20
CA PHE A 30 10.13 -6.68 -13.50
C PHE A 30 9.17 -5.52 -13.70
N GLU A 31 9.70 -4.32 -13.84
CA GLU A 31 8.98 -3.09 -14.20
C GLU A 31 9.25 -2.82 -15.68
N PRO A 32 8.37 -3.26 -16.60
CA PRO A 32 8.58 -3.08 -18.03
C PRO A 32 8.61 -1.61 -18.42
N PHE A 33 7.85 -0.77 -17.72
CA PHE A 33 7.93 0.68 -17.86
C PHE A 33 7.34 1.40 -16.64
N THR A 34 8.02 2.48 -16.28
CA THR A 34 7.50 3.56 -15.47
C THR A 34 7.56 4.83 -16.30
N VAL A 35 6.42 5.42 -16.59
CA VAL A 35 6.30 6.58 -17.46
C VAL A 35 5.96 7.80 -16.61
N THR A 36 6.77 8.85 -16.74
CA THR A 36 6.49 10.14 -16.09
C THR A 36 6.34 11.22 -17.17
N ASN A 37 5.25 11.99 -17.11
CA ASN A 37 5.05 13.09 -18.03
C ASN A 37 5.74 14.40 -17.54
N ALA A 38 5.69 15.44 -18.36
CA ALA A 38 6.33 16.73 -18.07
C ALA A 38 5.76 17.44 -16.82
N VAL A 39 4.52 17.15 -16.44
CA VAL A 39 3.85 17.71 -15.25
C VAL A 39 4.18 16.90 -13.98
N GLY A 40 4.67 15.65 -14.13
CA GLY A 40 4.98 14.74 -13.04
C GLY A 40 3.88 13.71 -12.75
N ASP A 41 2.89 13.54 -13.66
CA ASP A 41 1.99 12.39 -13.57
C ASP A 41 2.78 11.12 -13.89
N ASN A 42 2.48 10.03 -13.18
CA ASN A 42 3.20 8.78 -13.30
C ASN A 42 2.25 7.60 -13.58
N LEU A 43 2.72 6.69 -14.42
CA LEU A 43 2.12 5.40 -14.68
C LEU A 43 3.21 4.34 -14.59
N ALA A 44 3.04 3.37 -13.69
CA ALA A 44 3.95 2.24 -13.54
C ALA A 44 3.20 0.92 -13.62
N VAL A 45 3.79 -0.04 -14.30
CA VAL A 45 3.34 -1.44 -14.32
C VAL A 45 4.46 -2.30 -13.78
N THR A 46 4.12 -3.22 -12.88
CA THR A 46 5.08 -4.16 -12.29
C THR A 46 4.50 -5.58 -12.41
N TYR A 47 5.35 -6.49 -12.84
CA TYR A 47 5.15 -7.93 -12.70
C TYR A 47 6.17 -8.45 -11.69
N ALA A 48 5.73 -9.33 -10.80
CA ALA A 48 6.64 -10.02 -9.88
C ALA A 48 6.36 -11.52 -9.83
N ARG A 49 7.42 -12.29 -9.68
CA ARG A 49 7.36 -13.69 -9.28
C ARG A 49 7.79 -13.78 -7.83
N VAL A 50 6.88 -14.26 -6.99
CA VAL A 50 7.05 -14.35 -5.53
C VAL A 50 7.23 -15.82 -5.13
N PHE A 51 8.11 -16.05 -4.15
CA PHE A 51 8.39 -17.36 -3.57
C PHE A 51 8.38 -17.24 -2.05
N GLU A 52 7.73 -18.16 -1.37
CA GLU A 52 7.66 -18.20 0.09
C GLU A 52 7.63 -19.63 0.60
N THR A 53 8.36 -19.90 1.69
CA THR A 53 8.34 -21.18 2.39
C THR A 53 7.88 -20.96 3.83
N LEU A 54 6.72 -21.52 4.16
CA LEU A 54 6.18 -21.56 5.52
C LEU A 54 6.69 -22.79 6.23
N PRO A 55 7.44 -22.66 7.34
CA PRO A 55 7.98 -23.79 8.11
C PRO A 55 6.89 -24.52 8.93
N GLU A 56 5.82 -23.84 9.25
CA GLU A 56 4.68 -24.31 10.04
C GLU A 56 3.38 -23.73 9.52
N ASP A 57 2.26 -24.27 9.95
CA ASP A 57 0.94 -23.77 9.60
C ASP A 57 0.77 -22.33 10.13
N PHE A 58 0.25 -21.45 9.29
CA PHE A 58 0.06 -20.04 9.61
C PHE A 58 -1.43 -19.68 9.61
N GLY A 59 -1.94 -19.26 10.78
CA GLY A 59 -3.31 -18.80 10.91
C GLY A 59 -3.44 -17.30 10.63
N ILE A 60 -4.26 -16.93 9.65
CA ILE A 60 -4.71 -15.56 9.46
C ILE A 60 -6.01 -15.39 10.26
N ARG A 61 -5.99 -14.53 11.27
CA ARG A 61 -7.19 -14.13 11.97
C ARG A 61 -7.72 -12.85 11.33
N THR A 62 -8.93 -12.95 10.82
CA THR A 62 -9.76 -11.77 10.61
C THR A 62 -10.51 -11.55 11.91
N GLU A 63 -10.31 -10.43 12.59
CA GLU A 63 -11.07 -10.06 13.80
C GLU A 63 -12.50 -9.60 13.48
N GLY A 64 -12.90 -9.70 12.20
CA GLY A 64 -14.22 -9.31 11.70
C GLY A 64 -15.36 -10.17 12.23
N ARG A 65 -16.58 -9.73 11.93
CA ARG A 65 -17.89 -10.24 12.43
C ARG A 65 -18.08 -11.76 12.38
N HIS A 66 -17.20 -12.51 11.72
CA HIS A 66 -17.35 -13.95 11.52
C HIS A 66 -16.31 -14.80 12.25
N GLY A 67 -15.25 -14.20 12.84
CA GLY A 67 -14.33 -14.88 13.75
C GLY A 67 -13.62 -16.12 13.18
N GLU A 68 -13.67 -16.33 11.87
CA GLU A 68 -13.09 -17.51 11.23
C GLU A 68 -11.58 -17.34 11.08
N THR A 69 -10.83 -18.30 11.57
CA THR A 69 -9.39 -18.39 11.35
C THR A 69 -9.16 -19.15 10.06
N VAL A 70 -8.64 -18.49 9.04
CA VAL A 70 -8.17 -19.15 7.81
C VAL A 70 -6.75 -19.64 8.06
N THR A 71 -6.50 -20.93 7.89
CA THR A 71 -5.19 -21.51 8.09
C THR A 71 -4.50 -21.79 6.76
N ILE A 72 -3.30 -21.25 6.60
CA ILE A 72 -2.42 -21.55 5.47
C ILE A 72 -1.50 -22.70 5.90
N PRO A 73 -1.54 -23.87 5.25
CA PRO A 73 -0.68 -24.99 5.58
C PRO A 73 0.81 -24.66 5.38
N LYS A 74 1.66 -25.31 6.15
CA LYS A 74 3.11 -25.28 5.89
C LYS A 74 3.41 -25.77 4.48
N GLY A 75 4.40 -25.19 3.82
CA GLY A 75 4.76 -25.58 2.46
C GLY A 75 5.56 -24.52 1.73
N SER A 76 5.92 -24.85 0.50
CA SER A 76 6.57 -23.89 -0.41
C SER A 76 5.55 -23.43 -1.44
N TYR A 77 5.41 -22.13 -1.55
CA TYR A 77 4.45 -21.45 -2.41
C TYR A 77 5.17 -20.60 -3.42
N SER A 78 4.57 -20.42 -4.58
CA SER A 78 5.02 -19.44 -5.54
C SER A 78 3.85 -18.93 -6.36
N TRP A 79 3.86 -17.63 -6.68
CA TRP A 79 2.78 -17.02 -7.45
C TRP A 79 3.25 -15.79 -8.22
N ASP A 80 2.42 -15.37 -9.15
CA ASP A 80 2.60 -14.17 -9.92
C ASP A 80 1.84 -13.00 -9.28
N ARG A 81 2.42 -11.81 -9.36
CA ARG A 81 1.81 -10.56 -8.92
C ARG A 81 1.90 -9.52 -10.02
N TYR A 82 0.79 -8.87 -10.27
CA TYR A 82 0.64 -7.77 -11.22
C TYR A 82 0.21 -6.52 -10.47
N ARG A 83 0.89 -5.41 -10.70
CA ARG A 83 0.60 -4.14 -10.07
C ARG A 83 0.54 -3.03 -11.10
N LEU A 84 -0.51 -2.23 -11.01
CA LEU A 84 -0.69 -0.97 -11.70
C LEU A 84 -0.68 0.16 -10.69
N ASP A 85 0.14 1.18 -10.92
CA ASP A 85 0.26 2.37 -10.09
C ASP A 85 0.10 3.60 -10.98
N VAL A 86 -0.93 4.39 -10.72
CA VAL A 86 -1.24 5.62 -11.47
C VAL A 86 -1.31 6.77 -10.49
N SER A 87 -0.58 7.84 -10.75
CA SER A 87 -0.66 9.03 -9.92
C SER A 87 -0.68 10.32 -10.74
N ALA A 88 -1.51 11.25 -10.30
CA ALA A 88 -1.48 12.63 -10.73
C ALA A 88 -0.49 13.42 -9.86
N SER A 89 0.27 14.31 -10.49
CA SER A 89 1.28 15.15 -9.84
C SER A 89 0.68 16.01 -8.71
N ASP A 90 1.39 16.09 -7.60
CA ASP A 90 1.05 16.87 -6.40
C ASP A 90 1.35 18.38 -6.53
N VAL A 91 1.82 18.83 -7.69
CA VAL A 91 1.88 20.27 -8.02
C VAL A 91 0.49 20.87 -8.21
N ARG A 92 -0.54 20.04 -8.40
CA ARG A 92 -1.93 20.48 -8.51
C ARG A 92 -2.56 20.67 -7.12
N PRO A 93 -3.54 21.57 -6.99
CA PRO A 93 -4.30 21.70 -5.74
C PRO A 93 -5.05 20.41 -5.35
N ILE A 94 -5.42 19.58 -6.34
CA ILE A 94 -5.98 18.25 -6.15
C ILE A 94 -5.09 17.27 -6.89
N SER A 95 -4.59 16.28 -6.18
CA SER A 95 -3.86 15.14 -6.74
C SER A 95 -4.50 13.83 -6.29
N ALA A 96 -4.31 12.79 -7.10
CA ALA A 96 -4.85 11.47 -6.81
C ALA A 96 -3.83 10.40 -7.18
N ARG A 97 -3.87 9.28 -6.47
CA ARG A 97 -3.13 8.07 -6.79
C ARG A 97 -4.04 6.87 -6.66
N ALA A 98 -3.89 5.89 -7.52
CA ALA A 98 -4.56 4.60 -7.39
C ALA A 98 -3.56 3.49 -7.64
N ILE A 99 -3.55 2.50 -6.74
CA ILE A 99 -2.77 1.29 -6.88
C ILE A 99 -3.75 0.13 -6.95
N VAL A 100 -3.60 -0.71 -7.97
CA VAL A 100 -4.32 -1.97 -8.10
C VAL A 100 -3.30 -3.09 -8.17
N THR A 101 -3.45 -4.08 -7.30
CA THR A 101 -2.61 -5.28 -7.31
C THR A 101 -3.49 -6.52 -7.41
N ARG A 102 -3.18 -7.40 -8.36
CA ARG A 102 -3.69 -8.76 -8.41
C ARG A 102 -2.53 -9.71 -8.18
N SER A 103 -2.71 -10.64 -7.26
CA SER A 103 -1.67 -11.58 -6.86
C SER A 103 -2.27 -12.96 -6.62
N GLY A 104 -1.55 -14.04 -6.96
CA GLY A 104 -1.75 -15.28 -6.24
C GLY A 104 -1.43 -15.07 -4.76
N PHE A 105 -1.93 -15.94 -3.88
CA PHE A 105 -1.68 -15.87 -2.45
C PHE A 105 -1.91 -17.24 -1.82
N HIS A 106 -0.82 -17.98 -1.49
CA HIS A 106 -0.84 -19.26 -0.79
C HIS A 106 -1.87 -20.30 -1.30
N GLY A 107 -1.96 -20.44 -2.62
CA GLY A 107 -2.91 -21.37 -3.27
C GLY A 107 -4.26 -20.76 -3.62
N GLY A 108 -4.49 -19.50 -3.25
CA GLY A 108 -5.65 -18.68 -3.61
C GLY A 108 -5.29 -17.44 -4.40
N GLU A 109 -6.16 -16.43 -4.35
CA GLU A 109 -5.99 -15.13 -5.01
C GLU A 109 -6.14 -13.97 -4.01
N ARG A 110 -5.48 -12.86 -4.34
CA ARG A 110 -5.59 -11.60 -3.59
C ARG A 110 -5.72 -10.41 -4.55
N TRP A 111 -6.66 -9.54 -4.22
CA TRP A 111 -6.83 -8.25 -4.86
C TRP A 111 -6.69 -7.12 -3.86
N ASP A 112 -5.82 -6.17 -4.16
CA ASP A 112 -5.66 -4.96 -3.39
C ASP A 112 -6.01 -3.76 -4.25
N PHE A 113 -6.83 -2.85 -3.71
CA PHE A 113 -7.17 -1.58 -4.32
C PHE A 113 -6.93 -0.46 -3.31
N THR A 114 -5.99 0.44 -3.63
CA THR A 114 -5.57 1.51 -2.73
C THR A 114 -5.58 2.85 -3.45
N PRO A 115 -6.74 3.53 -3.54
CA PRO A 115 -6.83 4.90 -3.99
C PRO A 115 -6.52 5.89 -2.87
N SER A 116 -5.99 7.03 -3.25
CA SER A 116 -5.82 8.20 -2.38
C SER A 116 -6.10 9.48 -3.14
N VAL A 117 -6.63 10.49 -2.44
CA VAL A 117 -6.86 11.83 -2.98
C VAL A 117 -6.31 12.84 -1.98
N SER A 118 -5.51 13.76 -2.46
CA SER A 118 -4.98 14.87 -1.68
C SER A 118 -5.54 16.18 -2.19
N TRP A 119 -5.96 17.04 -1.28
CA TRP A 119 -6.45 18.37 -1.55
C TRP A 119 -5.62 19.40 -0.79
N ARG A 120 -4.97 20.28 -1.54
CA ARG A 120 -4.10 21.36 -1.04
C ARG A 120 -4.60 22.71 -1.56
N PRO A 121 -5.64 23.29 -0.93
CA PRO A 121 -6.17 24.60 -1.36
C PRO A 121 -5.18 25.75 -1.11
N SER A 122 -4.24 25.57 -0.20
CA SER A 122 -3.23 26.58 0.15
C SER A 122 -1.95 25.90 0.65
N ARG A 123 -0.89 26.71 0.84
CA ARG A 123 0.35 26.25 1.47
C ARG A 123 0.18 25.89 2.96
N HIS A 124 -0.94 26.28 3.56
CA HIS A 124 -1.21 26.10 4.98
C HIS A 124 -2.10 24.90 5.30
N PHE A 125 -2.69 24.27 4.28
CA PHE A 125 -3.64 23.18 4.49
C PHE A 125 -3.45 22.07 3.47
N LEU A 126 -3.36 20.83 3.96
CA LEU A 126 -3.39 19.61 3.16
C LEU A 126 -4.34 18.62 3.82
N LEU A 127 -5.28 18.11 3.05
CA LEU A 127 -6.12 16.98 3.42
C LEU A 127 -5.81 15.82 2.47
N THR A 128 -5.56 14.64 3.03
CA THR A 128 -5.41 13.41 2.25
C THR A 128 -6.42 12.38 2.75
N VAL A 129 -7.17 11.81 1.83
CA VAL A 129 -8.07 10.69 2.07
C VAL A 129 -7.49 9.45 1.42
N ASN A 130 -7.32 8.38 2.18
CA ASN A 130 -6.82 7.10 1.74
C ASN A 130 -7.90 6.04 1.94
N TYR A 131 -8.04 5.16 0.99
CA TYR A 131 -8.85 3.95 1.10
C TYR A 131 -8.03 2.75 0.71
N THR A 132 -8.16 1.65 1.44
CA THR A 132 -7.57 0.37 1.07
C THR A 132 -8.65 -0.70 1.16
N ARG A 133 -8.77 -1.49 0.10
CA ARG A 133 -9.58 -2.70 0.07
C ARG A 133 -8.66 -3.86 -0.24
N ASN A 134 -8.59 -4.80 0.70
CA ASN A 134 -7.89 -6.07 0.53
C ASN A 134 -8.95 -7.16 0.44
N GLN A 135 -8.99 -7.86 -0.66
CA GLN A 135 -9.83 -9.04 -0.86
C GLN A 135 -8.93 -10.25 -1.01
N VAL A 136 -9.14 -11.24 -0.19
CA VAL A 136 -8.38 -12.50 -0.18
C VAL A 136 -9.38 -13.64 -0.33
N ASP A 137 -9.08 -14.54 -1.27
CA ASP A 137 -9.84 -15.75 -1.56
C ASP A 137 -8.87 -16.94 -1.46
N LEU A 138 -9.04 -17.76 -0.43
CA LEU A 138 -8.21 -18.91 -0.11
C LEU A 138 -9.06 -20.19 -0.14
N PRO A 139 -8.46 -21.37 -0.33
CA PRO A 139 -9.21 -22.65 -0.30
C PRO A 139 -10.04 -22.85 0.98
N ASP A 140 -9.57 -22.32 2.12
CA ASP A 140 -10.19 -22.50 3.42
C ASP A 140 -11.07 -21.31 3.87
N GLY A 141 -11.28 -20.32 3.00
CA GLY A 141 -12.16 -19.18 3.28
C GLY A 141 -11.74 -17.90 2.57
N ASP A 142 -12.67 -16.96 2.49
CA ASP A 142 -12.48 -15.66 1.90
C ASP A 142 -12.77 -14.54 2.89
N PHE A 143 -12.11 -13.40 2.69
CA PHE A 143 -12.40 -12.21 3.50
C PHE A 143 -12.08 -10.92 2.73
N VAL A 144 -12.72 -9.84 3.17
CA VAL A 144 -12.47 -8.49 2.64
C VAL A 144 -12.24 -7.55 3.81
N VAL A 145 -11.14 -6.82 3.77
CA VAL A 145 -10.80 -5.78 4.75
C VAL A 145 -10.85 -4.41 4.09
N HIS A 146 -11.45 -3.45 4.77
CA HIS A 146 -11.52 -2.06 4.36
C HIS A 146 -10.80 -1.18 5.39
N LEU A 147 -9.89 -0.34 4.93
CA LEU A 147 -9.25 0.70 5.72
C LEU A 147 -9.59 2.05 5.10
N ILE A 148 -10.07 2.99 5.92
CA ILE A 148 -10.33 4.37 5.49
C ILE A 148 -9.54 5.29 6.38
N GLY A 149 -8.65 6.08 5.78
CA GLY A 149 -7.76 7.00 6.49
C GLY A 149 -7.96 8.45 6.04
N PHE A 150 -7.87 9.36 7.00
CA PHE A 150 -7.86 10.81 6.78
C PHE A 150 -6.62 11.38 7.44
N THR A 151 -5.82 12.11 6.68
CA THR A 151 -4.67 12.87 7.20
C THR A 151 -4.90 14.34 6.93
N THR A 152 -4.79 15.17 7.97
CA THR A 152 -4.87 16.63 7.85
C THR A 152 -3.60 17.26 8.37
N ASP A 153 -2.97 18.10 7.56
CA ASP A 153 -1.81 18.89 7.92
C ASP A 153 -2.18 20.39 7.85
N ILE A 154 -2.04 21.08 8.97
CA ILE A 154 -2.31 22.51 9.08
C ILE A 154 -1.04 23.22 9.54
N GLN A 155 -0.56 24.16 8.74
CA GLN A 155 0.56 25.04 9.05
C GLN A 155 0.02 26.42 9.39
N PHE A 156 -0.10 26.76 10.68
CA PHE A 156 -0.56 28.08 11.11
C PHE A 156 0.50 29.14 10.89
N THR A 157 1.75 28.81 11.28
CA THR A 157 2.94 29.65 11.08
C THR A 157 4.14 28.76 10.76
N THR A 158 5.32 29.35 10.58
CA THR A 158 6.59 28.59 10.47
C THR A 158 6.88 27.76 11.70
N ASP A 159 6.39 28.19 12.86
CA ASP A 159 6.72 27.63 14.17
C ASP A 159 5.58 26.80 14.77
N LEU A 160 4.35 26.92 14.23
CA LEU A 160 3.18 26.23 14.74
C LEU A 160 2.51 25.40 13.63
N SER A 161 2.43 24.09 13.84
CA SER A 161 1.74 23.16 12.96
C SER A 161 0.90 22.15 13.74
N TRP A 162 -0.14 21.67 13.09
CA TRP A 162 -1.02 20.62 13.60
C TRP A 162 -1.22 19.54 12.54
N ASN A 163 -0.92 18.30 12.91
CA ASN A 163 -1.14 17.12 12.09
C ASN A 163 -2.11 16.19 12.81
N THR A 164 -3.07 15.65 12.08
CA THR A 164 -4.02 14.66 12.61
C THR A 164 -4.20 13.55 11.59
N PHE A 165 -4.15 12.32 12.06
CA PHE A 165 -4.46 11.10 11.33
C PHE A 165 -5.60 10.38 12.02
N VAL A 166 -6.63 10.03 11.25
CA VAL A 166 -7.78 9.22 11.69
C VAL A 166 -7.88 8.03 10.75
N GLN A 167 -8.01 6.82 11.28
CA GLN A 167 -8.19 5.61 10.50
C GLN A 167 -9.31 4.76 11.07
N PHE A 168 -10.19 4.31 10.20
CA PHE A 168 -11.17 3.26 10.48
C PHE A 168 -10.68 1.94 9.86
N ASP A 169 -10.76 0.85 10.62
CA ASP A 169 -10.47 -0.51 10.20
C ASP A 169 -11.73 -1.36 10.35
N SER A 170 -12.20 -1.92 9.22
CA SER A 170 -13.43 -2.74 9.19
C SER A 170 -13.22 -4.14 9.75
N ASP A 171 -11.98 -4.64 9.85
CA ASP A 171 -11.70 -5.96 10.39
C ASP A 171 -11.82 -5.95 11.92
N SER A 172 -11.13 -5.02 12.56
CA SER A 172 -11.20 -4.85 14.03
C SER A 172 -12.39 -4.00 14.50
N ASP A 173 -13.15 -3.38 13.59
CA ASP A 173 -14.22 -2.40 13.85
C ASP A 173 -13.75 -1.26 14.76
N THR A 174 -12.51 -0.80 14.53
CA THR A 174 -11.85 0.20 15.38
C THR A 174 -11.58 1.50 14.65
N ILE A 175 -11.57 2.60 15.42
CA ILE A 175 -11.12 3.90 14.96
C ILE A 175 -9.85 4.28 15.71
N GLY A 176 -8.76 4.43 14.98
CA GLY A 176 -7.50 4.96 15.49
C GLY A 176 -7.39 6.46 15.23
N ILE A 177 -6.97 7.23 16.23
CA ILE A 177 -6.73 8.66 16.10
C ILE A 177 -5.33 8.97 16.63
N ASN A 178 -4.54 9.67 15.83
CA ASN A 178 -3.25 10.22 16.23
C ASN A 178 -3.22 11.71 15.88
N THR A 179 -2.93 12.55 16.87
CA THR A 179 -2.83 14.00 16.66
C THR A 179 -1.54 14.52 17.26
N ARG A 180 -0.92 15.47 16.57
CA ARG A 180 0.33 16.09 16.99
C ARG A 180 0.28 17.60 16.72
N VAL A 181 0.57 18.35 17.76
CA VAL A 181 0.84 19.79 17.64
C VAL A 181 2.35 19.99 17.85
N ARG A 182 2.97 20.71 16.92
CA ARG A 182 4.36 21.14 17.03
C ARG A 182 4.39 22.64 17.14
N TRP A 183 4.99 23.12 18.23
CA TRP A 183 5.22 24.54 18.47
C TRP A 183 6.69 24.77 18.81
N ILE A 184 7.37 25.56 17.99
CA ILE A 184 8.76 25.98 18.20
C ILE A 184 8.70 27.34 18.90
N ILE A 185 9.12 27.32 20.15
CA ILE A 185 9.25 28.55 20.94
C ILE A 185 10.70 29.02 20.76
N THR A 186 10.87 30.13 20.03
CA THR A 186 12.18 30.80 19.99
C THR A 186 12.45 31.46 21.31
N PRO A 187 13.64 31.28 21.91
CA PRO A 187 14.02 31.96 23.16
C PRO A 187 14.17 33.45 22.97
#